data_c2f7913ba29bf6110929f61a4e0697df
#
_entry.id   c2f7913ba29bf6110929f61a4e0697df
#
_cell.length_a   1.000
_cell.length_b   1.000
_cell.length_c   1.000
_cell.angle_alpha   90.00
_cell.angle_beta   90.00
_cell.angle_gamma   90.00
#
_symmetry.space_group_name_H-M   'P 1'
#
loop_
_entity.id
_entity.type
_entity.pdbx_description
1 polymer ?
#
loop_
_entity_poly.entity_id
_entity_poly.type
_entity_poly.pdbx_seq_one_letter_code
_entity_poly.pdbx_strand_id
1 'polypeptide(L)'
;SLSDMVSFGAAPALIAYEWSLKGLGRWGWIAAFVYCACAALRLARFNVNTGVIDKRWFQGLPSPAAAALVAGFIWLMTEWGRRGGDVLYLSWNQITWITFGFTLYAGLSMVTNAPFYSFKDVQMKRSVPFAAIVLIALGIAVINIHPPTVLFGLFVAYGLSGYVVYAWRKAKGQQASVISVSTDEPDERGLHH
;
A
#
# COMPACT_ATOMS: atom_id res chain seq x y z
N SER A 1 -3.81 15.10 8.83
CA SER A 1 -4.37 13.75 8.96
C SER A 1 -5.75 13.60 8.30
N LEU A 2 -6.69 14.55 8.44
CA LEU A 2 -7.97 14.52 7.72
C LEU A 2 -7.78 14.59 6.20
N SER A 3 -6.85 15.39 5.72
CA SER A 3 -6.51 15.45 4.30
C SER A 3 -6.07 14.09 3.76
N ASP A 4 -5.24 13.37 4.51
CA ASP A 4 -4.79 12.02 4.13
C ASP A 4 -5.95 11.03 4.09
N MET A 5 -6.89 11.15 5.03
CA MET A 5 -8.09 10.31 5.04
C MET A 5 -8.97 10.55 3.82
N VAL A 6 -9.15 11.79 3.42
CA VAL A 6 -9.92 12.13 2.21
C VAL A 6 -9.19 11.67 0.96
N SER A 7 -7.89 12.00 0.83
CA SER A 7 -7.12 11.74 -0.40
C SER A 7 -6.81 10.27 -0.63
N PHE A 8 -6.51 9.50 0.42
CA PHE A 8 -6.04 8.11 0.31
C PHE A 8 -7.05 7.08 0.85
N GLY A 9 -8.09 7.53 1.54
CA GLY A 9 -9.18 6.69 2.03
C GLY A 9 -10.45 6.86 1.21
N ALA A 10 -11.11 8.00 1.34
CA ALA A 10 -12.42 8.23 0.76
C ALA A 10 -12.38 8.33 -0.78
N ALA A 11 -11.45 9.10 -1.35
CA ALA A 11 -11.41 9.33 -2.79
C ALA A 11 -11.16 8.03 -3.59
N PRO A 12 -10.16 7.17 -3.29
CA PRO A 12 -9.97 5.91 -4.00
C PRO A 12 -11.17 4.96 -3.85
N ALA A 13 -11.80 4.91 -2.66
CA ALA A 13 -12.99 4.10 -2.42
C ALA A 13 -14.15 4.54 -3.32
N LEU A 14 -14.41 5.84 -3.40
CA LEU A 14 -15.47 6.41 -4.25
C LEU A 14 -15.19 6.23 -5.72
N ILE A 15 -13.94 6.45 -6.16
CA ILE A 15 -13.55 6.24 -7.55
C ILE A 15 -13.76 4.78 -7.96
N ALA A 16 -13.33 3.83 -7.15
CA ALA A 16 -13.53 2.41 -7.42
C ALA A 16 -15.03 2.04 -7.45
N TYR A 17 -15.81 2.60 -6.52
CA TYR A 17 -17.24 2.37 -6.46
C TYR A 17 -17.96 2.87 -7.71
N GLU A 18 -17.76 4.14 -8.08
CA GLU A 18 -18.39 4.74 -9.24
C GLU A 18 -17.93 4.13 -10.56
N TRP A 19 -16.64 3.77 -10.66
CA TRP A 19 -16.09 3.24 -11.89
C TRP A 19 -16.64 1.85 -12.23
N SER A 20 -16.71 0.93 -11.25
CA SER A 20 -17.17 -0.43 -11.56
C SER A 20 -17.92 -1.13 -10.43
N LEU A 21 -17.59 -0.90 -9.15
CA LEU A 21 -18.14 -1.67 -8.04
C LEU A 21 -19.66 -1.45 -7.86
N LYS A 22 -20.20 -0.35 -8.33
CA LYS A 22 -21.63 -0.03 -8.33
C LYS A 22 -22.46 -1.14 -9.01
N GLY A 23 -21.90 -1.79 -10.04
CA GLY A 23 -22.51 -2.93 -10.72
C GLY A 23 -22.71 -4.18 -9.84
N LEU A 24 -21.95 -4.32 -8.75
CA LEU A 24 -22.10 -5.40 -7.76
C LEU A 24 -23.13 -5.09 -6.66
N GLY A 25 -23.78 -3.95 -6.72
CA GLY A 25 -24.77 -3.54 -5.71
C GLY A 25 -24.19 -3.52 -4.30
N ARG A 26 -24.77 -4.33 -3.40
CA ARG A 26 -24.37 -4.37 -1.99
C ARG A 26 -22.90 -4.77 -1.78
N TRP A 27 -22.37 -5.70 -2.54
CA TRP A 27 -20.98 -6.16 -2.44
C TRP A 27 -19.98 -5.06 -2.80
N GLY A 28 -20.27 -4.28 -3.85
CA GLY A 28 -19.43 -3.16 -4.23
C GLY A 28 -19.37 -2.07 -3.17
N TRP A 29 -20.51 -1.77 -2.55
CA TRP A 29 -20.57 -0.82 -1.45
C TRP A 29 -19.76 -1.29 -0.22
N ILE A 30 -19.88 -2.58 0.13
CA ILE A 30 -19.11 -3.17 1.24
C ILE A 30 -17.61 -3.05 0.99
N ALA A 31 -17.12 -3.34 -0.22
CA ALA A 31 -15.70 -3.23 -0.56
C ALA A 31 -15.19 -1.79 -0.41
N ALA A 32 -15.91 -0.81 -0.93
CA ALA A 32 -15.57 0.60 -0.80
C ALA A 32 -15.58 1.06 0.66
N PHE A 33 -16.58 0.66 1.43
CA PHE A 33 -16.67 0.96 2.85
C PHE A 33 -15.51 0.34 3.65
N VAL A 34 -15.21 -0.94 3.43
CA VAL A 34 -14.11 -1.64 4.11
C VAL A 34 -12.78 -0.96 3.81
N TYR A 35 -12.53 -0.60 2.56
CA TYR A 35 -11.31 0.13 2.19
C TYR A 35 -11.19 1.44 2.96
N CYS A 36 -12.25 2.25 2.98
CA CYS A 36 -12.29 3.53 3.68
C CYS A 36 -12.11 3.36 5.20
N ALA A 37 -12.78 2.37 5.79
CA ALA A 37 -12.66 2.04 7.21
C ALA A 37 -11.23 1.58 7.57
N CYS A 38 -10.60 0.74 6.74
CA CYS A 38 -9.23 0.31 6.94
C CYS A 38 -8.23 1.48 6.86
N ALA A 39 -8.46 2.44 5.96
CA ALA A 39 -7.65 3.66 5.89
C ALA A 39 -7.78 4.50 7.18
N ALA A 40 -9.00 4.64 7.72
CA ALA A 40 -9.24 5.33 8.98
C ALA A 40 -8.55 4.63 10.17
N LEU A 41 -8.69 3.31 10.27
CA LEU A 41 -8.04 2.51 11.32
C LEU A 41 -6.51 2.62 11.26
N ARG A 42 -5.95 2.57 10.04
CA ARG A 42 -4.52 2.76 9.84
C ARG A 42 -4.07 4.14 10.30
N LEU A 43 -4.81 5.18 9.96
CA LEU A 43 -4.49 6.55 10.37
C LEU A 43 -4.55 6.71 11.89
N ALA A 44 -5.59 6.17 12.54
CA ALA A 44 -5.71 6.16 13.99
C ALA A 44 -4.52 5.44 14.64
N ARG A 45 -4.16 4.25 14.14
CA ARG A 45 -3.00 3.49 14.61
C ARG A 45 -1.68 4.25 14.45
N PHE A 46 -1.48 4.95 13.34
CA PHE A 46 -0.30 5.76 13.12
C PHE A 46 -0.20 6.90 14.13
N ASN A 47 -1.30 7.57 14.43
CA ASN A 47 -1.33 8.68 15.39
C ASN A 47 -1.01 8.23 16.82
N VAL A 48 -1.43 7.03 17.21
CA VAL A 48 -1.16 6.47 18.55
C VAL A 48 0.31 6.02 18.67
N ASN A 49 0.90 5.48 17.62
CA ASN A 49 2.22 4.83 17.66
C ASN A 49 3.39 5.74 17.25
N THR A 50 3.20 7.05 17.14
CA THR A 50 4.24 8.00 16.65
C THR A 50 5.53 8.04 17.48
N GLY A 51 5.57 7.48 18.70
CA GLY A 51 6.74 7.49 19.58
C GLY A 51 7.52 6.17 19.68
N VAL A 52 7.01 5.06 19.18
CA VAL A 52 7.49 3.71 19.53
C VAL A 52 7.98 2.89 18.32
N ILE A 53 7.73 3.34 17.10
CA ILE A 53 8.03 2.55 15.89
C ILE A 53 9.41 2.90 15.33
N ASP A 54 10.21 1.85 15.02
CA ASP A 54 11.44 1.99 14.24
C ASP A 54 11.15 2.66 12.89
N LYS A 55 11.82 3.78 12.63
CA LYS A 55 11.60 4.65 11.45
C LYS A 55 11.85 3.96 10.10
N ARG A 56 12.47 2.77 10.11
CA ARG A 56 12.85 2.02 8.90
C ARG A 56 11.73 1.16 8.33
N TRP A 57 10.71 0.83 9.12
CA TRP A 57 9.66 -0.09 8.72
C TRP A 57 8.29 0.50 8.97
N PHE A 58 7.42 0.41 7.97
CA PHE A 58 6.00 0.68 8.15
C PHE A 58 5.27 -0.59 8.53
N GLN A 59 4.33 -0.48 9.45
CA GLN A 59 3.42 -1.55 9.80
C GLN A 59 2.18 -1.45 8.92
N GLY A 60 1.98 -2.44 8.05
CA GLY A 60 0.95 -2.43 7.02
C GLY A 60 1.28 -1.56 5.80
N LEU A 61 0.51 -1.76 4.72
CA LEU A 61 0.69 -1.03 3.47
C LEU A 61 0.46 0.48 3.68
N PRO A 62 1.37 1.38 3.25
CA PRO A 62 1.15 2.81 3.32
C PRO A 62 -0.12 3.25 2.57
N SER A 63 -0.92 4.18 3.15
CA SER A 63 -2.17 4.64 2.52
C SER A 63 -1.97 5.20 1.11
N PRO A 64 -0.90 5.97 0.81
CA PRO A 64 -0.63 6.41 -0.56
C PRO A 64 -0.37 5.24 -1.53
N ALA A 65 0.30 4.18 -1.07
CA ALA A 65 0.54 3.01 -1.90
C ALA A 65 -0.74 2.20 -2.15
N ALA A 66 -1.61 2.07 -1.15
CA ALA A 66 -2.92 1.44 -1.31
C ALA A 66 -3.81 2.23 -2.29
N ALA A 67 -3.83 3.56 -2.17
CA ALA A 67 -4.54 4.43 -3.11
C ALA A 67 -3.99 4.29 -4.54
N ALA A 68 -2.66 4.23 -4.68
CA ALA A 68 -2.00 4.05 -5.97
C ALA A 68 -2.30 2.67 -6.60
N LEU A 69 -2.46 1.61 -5.79
CA LEU A 69 -2.91 0.31 -6.29
C LEU A 69 -4.31 0.37 -6.88
N VAL A 70 -5.27 0.97 -6.17
CA VAL A 70 -6.65 1.07 -6.62
C VAL A 70 -6.76 1.99 -7.84
N ALA A 71 -6.24 3.21 -7.74
CA ALA A 71 -6.31 4.19 -8.82
C ALA A 71 -5.47 3.75 -10.04
N GLY A 72 -4.31 3.15 -9.83
CA GLY A 72 -3.46 2.62 -10.88
C GLY A 72 -4.11 1.49 -11.66
N PHE A 73 -4.81 0.59 -10.97
CA PHE A 73 -5.59 -0.46 -11.63
C PHE A 73 -6.70 0.12 -12.51
N ILE A 74 -7.47 1.07 -11.99
CA ILE A 74 -8.53 1.73 -12.74
C ILE A 74 -7.97 2.46 -13.96
N TRP A 75 -6.88 3.20 -13.79
CA TRP A 75 -6.21 3.90 -14.89
C TRP A 75 -5.74 2.92 -15.97
N LEU A 76 -5.09 1.82 -15.56
CA LEU A 76 -4.62 0.78 -16.48
C LEU A 76 -5.77 0.17 -17.29
N MET A 77 -6.88 -0.21 -16.63
CA MET A 77 -8.04 -0.80 -17.30
C MET A 77 -8.74 0.21 -18.23
N THR A 78 -8.83 1.47 -17.82
CA THR A 78 -9.42 2.54 -18.66
C THR A 78 -8.57 2.80 -19.89
N GLU A 79 -7.25 2.82 -19.76
CA GLU A 79 -6.34 3.04 -20.88
C GLU A 79 -6.36 1.87 -21.87
N TRP A 80 -6.42 0.63 -21.39
CA TRP A 80 -6.56 -0.54 -22.24
C TRP A 80 -7.88 -0.57 -22.97
N GLY A 81 -8.99 -0.26 -22.29
CA GLY A 81 -10.31 -0.16 -22.93
C GLY A 81 -10.37 0.92 -24.01
N ARG A 82 -9.70 2.07 -23.80
CA ARG A 82 -9.64 3.17 -24.77
C ARG A 82 -8.85 2.80 -26.04
N ARG A 83 -7.81 1.95 -25.91
CA ARG A 83 -6.99 1.53 -27.04
C ARG A 83 -7.65 0.43 -27.89
N GLY A 84 -8.89 0.05 -27.61
CA GLY A 84 -9.60 -1.01 -28.34
C GLY A 84 -8.91 -2.36 -28.20
N GLY A 85 -8.20 -2.55 -27.11
CA GLY A 85 -7.37 -3.72 -26.90
C GLY A 85 -8.19 -4.95 -26.53
N ASP A 86 -8.32 -5.87 -27.48
CA ASP A 86 -8.65 -7.29 -27.22
C ASP A 86 -7.54 -8.00 -26.39
N VAL A 87 -6.66 -7.24 -25.74
CA VAL A 87 -5.48 -7.78 -25.03
C VAL A 87 -5.87 -8.50 -23.75
N LEU A 88 -7.01 -8.16 -23.16
CA LEU A 88 -7.63 -8.96 -22.12
C LEU A 88 -9.05 -9.30 -22.59
N TYR A 89 -9.28 -10.54 -22.99
CA TYR A 89 -10.62 -11.11 -23.27
C TYR A 89 -11.49 -11.17 -22.00
N LEU A 90 -11.39 -10.13 -21.13
CA LEU A 90 -12.11 -10.05 -19.88
C LEU A 90 -13.44 -9.34 -20.10
N SER A 91 -14.51 -10.03 -19.77
CA SER A 91 -15.84 -9.43 -19.66
C SER A 91 -15.85 -8.33 -18.60
N TRP A 92 -16.66 -7.27 -18.79
CA TRP A 92 -16.86 -6.21 -17.83
C TRP A 92 -17.16 -6.74 -16.42
N ASN A 93 -17.93 -7.82 -16.33
CA ASN A 93 -18.23 -8.47 -15.07
C ASN A 93 -16.97 -9.04 -14.37
N GLN A 94 -16.05 -9.63 -15.13
CA GLN A 94 -14.76 -10.12 -14.59
C GLN A 94 -13.88 -8.97 -14.09
N ILE A 95 -13.81 -7.86 -14.82
CA ILE A 95 -13.08 -6.65 -14.42
C ILE A 95 -13.64 -6.11 -13.10
N THR A 96 -14.96 -6.11 -12.95
CA THR A 96 -15.63 -5.66 -11.73
C THR A 96 -15.26 -6.52 -10.52
N TRP A 97 -15.23 -7.86 -10.67
CA TRP A 97 -14.79 -8.76 -9.59
C TRP A 97 -13.32 -8.63 -9.27
N ILE A 98 -12.47 -8.38 -10.27
CA ILE A 98 -11.04 -8.11 -10.05
C ILE A 98 -10.88 -6.79 -9.29
N THR A 99 -11.61 -5.74 -9.66
CA THR A 99 -11.61 -4.45 -8.96
C THR A 99 -12.05 -4.64 -7.49
N PHE A 100 -13.07 -5.45 -7.25
CA PHE A 100 -13.52 -5.81 -5.92
C PHE A 100 -12.39 -6.46 -5.11
N GLY A 101 -11.71 -7.47 -5.67
CA GLY A 101 -10.59 -8.14 -5.03
C GLY A 101 -9.43 -7.20 -4.73
N PHE A 102 -9.04 -6.33 -5.68
CA PHE A 102 -7.98 -5.34 -5.49
C PHE A 102 -8.33 -4.31 -4.42
N THR A 103 -9.55 -3.82 -4.39
CA THR A 103 -10.02 -2.85 -3.40
C THR A 103 -9.98 -3.44 -2.00
N LEU A 104 -10.46 -4.67 -1.82
CA LEU A 104 -10.39 -5.39 -0.54
C LEU A 104 -8.94 -5.70 -0.15
N TYR A 105 -8.13 -6.20 -1.08
CA TYR A 105 -6.72 -6.46 -0.83
C TYR A 105 -5.99 -5.21 -0.35
N ALA A 106 -6.13 -4.09 -1.05
CA ALA A 106 -5.50 -2.82 -0.70
C ALA A 106 -5.98 -2.32 0.68
N GLY A 107 -7.28 -2.41 0.95
CA GLY A 107 -7.85 -2.03 2.25
C GLY A 107 -7.32 -2.88 3.39
N LEU A 108 -7.45 -4.19 3.30
CA LEU A 108 -7.01 -5.12 4.34
C LEU A 108 -5.51 -5.06 4.57
N SER A 109 -4.72 -4.88 3.50
CA SER A 109 -3.25 -4.74 3.59
C SER A 109 -2.81 -3.53 4.41
N MET A 110 -3.61 -2.46 4.47
CA MET A 110 -3.32 -1.30 5.31
C MET A 110 -3.35 -1.62 6.81
N VAL A 111 -4.19 -2.56 7.23
CA VAL A 111 -4.38 -2.92 8.65
C VAL A 111 -3.50 -4.10 9.08
N THR A 112 -2.89 -4.81 8.14
CA THR A 112 -1.99 -5.93 8.44
C THR A 112 -0.74 -5.49 9.20
N ASN A 113 -0.11 -6.45 9.90
CA ASN A 113 1.16 -6.23 10.61
C ASN A 113 2.38 -6.55 9.73
N ALA A 114 2.21 -6.67 8.42
CA ALA A 114 3.31 -6.95 7.52
C ALA A 114 4.30 -5.77 7.50
N PRO A 115 5.61 -6.03 7.61
CA PRO A 115 6.63 -5.00 7.56
C PRO A 115 6.85 -4.53 6.12
N PHE A 116 6.53 -3.28 5.84
CA PHE A 116 6.84 -2.64 4.55
C PHE A 116 8.06 -1.74 4.72
N TYR A 117 8.97 -1.78 3.74
CA TYR A 117 10.18 -0.97 3.79
C TYR A 117 9.85 0.51 3.63
N SER A 118 10.38 1.33 4.53
CA SER A 118 10.27 2.79 4.48
C SER A 118 11.49 3.37 3.76
N PHE A 119 11.27 4.04 2.63
CA PHE A 119 12.34 4.70 1.88
C PHE A 119 12.89 5.98 2.56
N LYS A 120 12.45 6.30 3.79
CA LYS A 120 12.90 7.51 4.52
C LYS A 120 14.37 7.50 4.90
N ASP A 121 14.98 6.31 5.05
CA ASP A 121 16.39 6.16 5.42
C ASP A 121 17.35 6.18 4.23
N VAL A 122 16.90 6.50 3.03
CA VAL A 122 17.81 6.77 1.92
C VAL A 122 18.48 8.10 2.22
N GLN A 123 19.50 8.07 3.12
CA GLN A 123 20.42 9.17 3.29
C GLN A 123 21.15 9.35 1.97
N MET A 124 20.70 10.32 1.19
CA MET A 124 21.49 10.80 0.06
C MET A 124 22.79 11.36 0.64
N LYS A 125 23.84 10.53 0.62
CA LYS A 125 25.19 11.00 0.93
C LYS A 125 25.41 12.27 0.11
N ARG A 126 26.05 13.24 0.70
CA ARG A 126 26.26 14.62 0.22
C ARG A 126 26.77 14.75 -1.24
N SER A 127 27.07 13.64 -1.88
CA SER A 127 27.47 13.51 -3.28
C SER A 127 26.59 12.45 -3.93
N VAL A 128 25.68 12.88 -4.82
CA VAL A 128 24.89 11.96 -5.67
C VAL A 128 25.86 11.46 -6.76
N PRO A 129 26.19 10.17 -6.79
CA PRO A 129 27.06 9.65 -7.85
C PRO A 129 26.39 9.82 -9.20
N PHE A 130 27.17 10.18 -10.24
CA PHE A 130 26.65 10.36 -11.61
C PHE A 130 25.80 9.17 -12.08
N ALA A 131 26.19 7.95 -11.70
CA ALA A 131 25.43 6.73 -11.98
C ALA A 131 23.98 6.78 -11.44
N ALA A 132 23.73 7.41 -10.28
CA ALA A 132 22.39 7.54 -9.74
C ALA A 132 21.53 8.49 -10.58
N ILE A 133 22.11 9.56 -11.11
CA ILE A 133 21.40 10.50 -12.00
C ILE A 133 20.99 9.78 -13.29
N VAL A 134 21.91 9.01 -13.88
CA VAL A 134 21.63 8.21 -15.09
C VAL A 134 20.53 7.17 -14.82
N LEU A 135 20.58 6.51 -13.67
CA LEU A 135 19.59 5.49 -13.30
C LEU A 135 18.19 6.11 -13.09
N ILE A 136 18.11 7.30 -12.48
CA ILE A 136 16.85 8.05 -12.33
C ILE A 136 16.32 8.46 -13.71
N ALA A 137 17.17 9.00 -14.58
CA ALA A 137 16.77 9.39 -15.94
C ALA A 137 16.26 8.19 -16.75
N LEU A 138 16.93 7.04 -16.64
CA LEU A 138 16.48 5.78 -17.26
C LEU A 138 15.13 5.32 -16.69
N GLY A 139 14.95 5.40 -15.38
CA GLY A 139 13.68 5.08 -14.72
C GLY A 139 12.53 5.96 -15.24
N ILE A 140 12.76 7.27 -15.35
CA ILE A 140 11.78 8.21 -15.92
C ILE A 140 11.47 7.84 -17.39
N ALA A 141 12.48 7.49 -18.18
CA ALA A 141 12.30 7.08 -19.58
C ALA A 141 11.43 5.81 -19.69
N VAL A 142 11.68 4.81 -18.83
CA VAL A 142 10.89 3.56 -18.79
C VAL A 142 9.43 3.85 -18.40
N ILE A 143 9.21 4.72 -17.42
CA ILE A 143 7.85 5.12 -17.02
C ILE A 143 7.13 5.79 -18.20
N ASN A 144 7.81 6.62 -19.00
CA ASN A 144 7.21 7.31 -20.14
C ASN A 144 6.78 6.39 -21.28
N ILE A 145 7.31 5.17 -21.41
CA ILE A 145 6.89 4.21 -22.44
C ILE A 145 5.43 3.82 -22.26
N HIS A 146 5.04 3.46 -21.01
CA HIS A 146 3.70 3.04 -20.66
C HIS A 146 3.40 3.38 -19.21
N PRO A 147 3.06 4.65 -18.88
CA PRO A 147 2.93 5.12 -17.52
C PRO A 147 2.00 4.28 -16.64
N PRO A 148 0.76 3.93 -17.06
CA PRO A 148 -0.15 3.18 -16.21
C PRO A 148 0.35 1.78 -15.90
N THR A 149 0.94 1.09 -16.88
CA THR A 149 1.44 -0.28 -16.70
C THR A 149 2.65 -0.33 -15.79
N VAL A 150 3.62 0.58 -16.00
CA VAL A 150 4.87 0.60 -15.22
C VAL A 150 4.60 1.02 -13.79
N LEU A 151 3.82 2.08 -13.59
CA LEU A 151 3.49 2.55 -12.25
C LEU A 151 2.65 1.54 -11.47
N PHE A 152 1.63 0.97 -12.10
CA PHE A 152 0.82 -0.06 -11.46
C PHE A 152 1.65 -1.29 -11.10
N GLY A 153 2.49 -1.79 -12.02
CA GLY A 153 3.40 -2.91 -11.77
C GLY A 153 4.35 -2.65 -10.60
N LEU A 154 4.88 -1.43 -10.48
CA LEU A 154 5.75 -1.03 -9.39
C LEU A 154 5.01 -1.05 -8.03
N PHE A 155 3.79 -0.53 -7.97
CA PHE A 155 3.00 -0.55 -6.75
C PHE A 155 2.51 -1.95 -6.38
N VAL A 156 2.21 -2.81 -7.35
CA VAL A 156 1.91 -4.23 -7.11
C VAL A 156 3.13 -4.94 -6.54
N ALA A 157 4.31 -4.77 -7.15
CA ALA A 157 5.55 -5.33 -6.64
C ALA A 157 5.86 -4.86 -5.22
N TYR A 158 5.66 -3.56 -4.93
CA TYR A 158 5.81 -3.02 -3.58
C TYR A 158 4.79 -3.63 -2.61
N GLY A 159 3.52 -3.73 -2.99
CA GLY A 159 2.46 -4.33 -2.17
C GLY A 159 2.73 -5.80 -1.84
N LEU A 160 3.30 -6.55 -2.77
CA LEU A 160 3.69 -7.95 -2.54
C LEU A 160 4.98 -8.08 -1.72
N SER A 161 5.92 -7.14 -1.85
CA SER A 161 7.21 -7.18 -1.15
C SER A 161 7.07 -7.27 0.37
N GLY A 162 6.10 -6.58 0.96
CA GLY A 162 5.83 -6.64 2.38
C GLY A 162 5.46 -8.05 2.87
N TYR A 163 4.67 -8.78 2.07
CA TYR A 163 4.29 -10.15 2.41
C TYR A 163 5.44 -11.13 2.20
N VAL A 164 6.27 -10.93 1.18
CA VAL A 164 7.50 -11.73 0.96
C VAL A 164 8.46 -11.56 2.13
N VAL A 165 8.70 -10.33 2.57
CA VAL A 165 9.55 -10.03 3.74
C VAL A 165 8.94 -10.64 5.01
N TYR A 166 7.63 -10.54 5.20
CA TYR A 166 6.94 -11.14 6.34
C TYR A 166 7.12 -12.67 6.37
N ALA A 167 6.87 -13.34 5.24
CA ALA A 167 7.01 -14.79 5.12
C ALA A 167 8.47 -15.23 5.35
N TRP A 168 9.44 -14.50 4.81
CA TRP A 168 10.86 -14.78 4.97
C TRP A 168 11.34 -14.63 6.42
N ARG A 169 10.90 -13.58 7.13
CA ARG A 169 11.19 -13.38 8.56
C ARG A 169 10.58 -14.48 9.41
N LYS A 170 9.33 -14.86 9.13
CA LYS A 170 8.64 -15.95 9.82
C LYS A 170 9.36 -17.30 9.61
N ALA A 171 9.81 -17.56 8.39
CA ALA A 171 10.59 -18.79 8.07
C ALA A 171 11.95 -18.83 8.79
N LYS A 172 12.57 -17.66 9.07
CA LYS A 172 13.82 -17.57 9.83
C LYS A 172 13.66 -17.52 11.36
N GLY A 173 12.44 -17.67 11.88
CA GLY A 173 12.18 -17.62 13.34
C GLY A 173 12.39 -16.24 13.96
N GLN A 174 12.51 -15.16 13.16
CA GLN A 174 12.61 -13.80 13.65
C GLN A 174 11.22 -13.24 13.99
N GLN A 175 11.14 -12.30 14.95
CA GLN A 175 9.87 -11.65 15.25
C GLN A 175 9.30 -11.01 13.98
N ALA A 176 8.14 -11.50 13.57
CA ALA A 176 7.46 -11.03 12.35
C ALA A 176 6.84 -9.63 12.53
N SER A 177 6.66 -9.19 13.79
CA SER A 177 6.10 -7.89 14.16
C SER A 177 7.23 -6.87 14.37
N VAL A 178 7.03 -5.64 13.88
CA VAL A 178 7.97 -4.52 14.01
C VAL A 178 7.84 -3.83 15.37
N ILE A 179 6.78 -4.14 16.13
CA ILE A 179 6.64 -3.67 17.50
C ILE A 179 7.44 -4.63 18.40
N SER A 180 8.59 -4.18 18.88
CA SER A 180 9.13 -4.72 20.11
C SER A 180 8.16 -4.28 21.23
N VAL A 181 7.31 -5.17 21.67
CA VAL A 181 6.71 -5.02 23.00
C VAL A 181 7.88 -5.19 23.93
N SER A 182 8.43 -4.07 24.42
CA SER A 182 9.29 -4.07 25.57
C SER A 182 8.40 -4.45 26.76
N THR A 183 8.27 -5.73 26.99
CA THR A 183 7.83 -6.29 28.26
C THR A 183 9.02 -6.25 29.24
N ASP A 184 9.72 -5.13 29.27
CA ASP A 184 10.55 -4.78 30.39
C ASP A 184 9.63 -4.01 31.35
N GLU A 185 8.88 -4.77 32.14
CA GLU A 185 8.45 -4.27 33.43
C GLU A 185 9.72 -3.77 34.15
N PRO A 186 9.75 -2.49 34.61
CA PRO A 186 10.83 -2.06 35.47
C PRO A 186 10.77 -2.97 36.71
N ASP A 187 11.82 -3.75 36.89
CA ASP A 187 12.04 -4.56 38.08
C ASP A 187 11.78 -3.68 39.32
N GLU A 188 10.72 -3.98 40.04
CA GLU A 188 10.41 -3.41 41.37
C GLU A 188 11.44 -3.88 42.43
N ARG A 189 12.70 -4.06 42.06
CA ARG A 189 13.77 -4.40 42.98
C ARG A 189 14.64 -3.18 43.32
N GLY A 190 14.04 -2.20 43.95
CA GLY A 190 14.77 -1.00 44.31
C GLY A 190 14.21 -0.21 45.50
N LEU A 191 13.28 -0.75 46.28
CA LEU A 191 12.74 -0.09 47.47
C LEU A 191 12.92 -0.95 48.73
N HIS A 192 14.14 -1.32 49.03
CA HIS A 192 14.52 -1.70 50.40
C HIS A 192 15.96 -1.25 50.59
N HIS A 193 16.13 0.00 51.04
CA HIS A 193 17.09 0.42 52.08
C HIS A 193 16.79 1.89 52.43
#